data_e0c62fbf0810bd40ab59b093a26daf71
#
_entry.id   e0c62fbf0810bd40ab59b093a26daf71
#
_cell.length_a   1.000
_cell.length_b   1.000
_cell.length_c   1.000
_cell.angle_alpha   90.00
_cell.angle_beta   90.00
_cell.angle_gamma   90.00
#
_symmetry.space_group_name_H-M   'P 1'
#
loop_
_entity.id
_entity.type
_entity.pdbx_description
1 polymer ?
#
loop_
_entity_poly.entity_id
_entity_poly.type
_entity_poly.pdbx_seq_one_letter_code
_entity_poly.pdbx_strand_id
1 'polypeptide(L)'
;MTGLTVPTQVTQNIARAKSLLRRDDPIRALESLMTGIDLYEPSKLLGKARFEATVLIEECIQELNRQKQVKDFLQSVSKSEKASIAYAPGEEGKLKPMLLIIHKALKEIDASKLRQAEEERQQRKEHLRQKGLTYLQNDDGPRGKAALRVLADEYGTERGILVDIGGYLEKAGFLFDALEFYLQSIELFPKESKAYTGAANCAMTLREAEVAVDVYTKALKNFGKHPITMLNLAKAYLMANNRDKAFEYALAAAKADPTNEEARELADRLS
;
A
#
# COMPACT_ATOMS: atom_id res chain seq x y z
N MET A 1 -33.11 -34.18 -23.30
CA MET A 1 -34.19 -33.18 -23.13
C MET A 1 -33.86 -32.00 -24.01
N THR A 2 -34.61 -31.79 -25.08
CA THR A 2 -34.45 -30.64 -25.98
C THR A 2 -34.86 -29.37 -25.22
N GLY A 3 -33.93 -28.40 -25.10
CA GLY A 3 -34.09 -27.21 -24.26
C GLY A 3 -35.18 -26.27 -24.75
N LEU A 4 -36.31 -26.29 -24.07
CA LEU A 4 -37.42 -25.34 -24.26
C LEU A 4 -37.11 -23.97 -23.65
N THR A 5 -36.09 -23.90 -22.80
CA THR A 5 -35.66 -22.68 -22.10
C THR A 5 -34.14 -22.51 -22.19
N VAL A 6 -33.68 -21.25 -22.12
CA VAL A 6 -32.25 -20.94 -22.05
C VAL A 6 -31.67 -21.49 -20.73
N PRO A 7 -30.52 -22.16 -20.74
CA PRO A 7 -29.91 -22.65 -19.51
C PRO A 7 -29.70 -21.52 -18.50
N THR A 8 -30.07 -21.76 -17.24
CA THR A 8 -30.00 -20.75 -16.18
C THR A 8 -28.59 -20.13 -16.05
N GLN A 9 -27.54 -20.93 -16.22
CA GLN A 9 -26.17 -20.44 -16.15
C GLN A 9 -25.83 -19.46 -17.28
N VAL A 10 -26.37 -19.62 -18.46
CA VAL A 10 -26.19 -18.67 -19.58
C VAL A 10 -26.84 -17.33 -19.22
N THR A 11 -28.13 -17.38 -18.82
CA THR A 11 -28.86 -16.15 -18.46
C THR A 11 -28.24 -15.43 -17.28
N GLN A 12 -27.77 -16.15 -16.26
CA GLN A 12 -27.09 -15.58 -15.08
C GLN A 12 -25.78 -14.89 -15.45
N ASN A 13 -24.96 -15.51 -16.30
CA ASN A 13 -23.68 -14.90 -16.72
C ASN A 13 -23.90 -13.66 -17.57
N ILE A 14 -24.88 -13.66 -18.50
CA ILE A 14 -25.21 -12.47 -19.30
C ILE A 14 -25.79 -11.36 -18.40
N ALA A 15 -26.69 -11.69 -17.48
CA ALA A 15 -27.22 -10.71 -16.52
C ALA A 15 -26.13 -10.11 -15.62
N ARG A 16 -25.17 -10.94 -15.18
CA ARG A 16 -23.99 -10.48 -14.45
C ARG A 16 -23.13 -9.55 -15.28
N ALA A 17 -22.89 -9.89 -16.55
CA ALA A 17 -22.14 -9.02 -17.46
C ALA A 17 -22.80 -7.65 -17.59
N LYS A 18 -24.14 -7.59 -17.85
CA LYS A 18 -24.89 -6.34 -17.91
C LYS A 18 -24.81 -5.55 -16.59
N SER A 19 -24.91 -6.22 -15.44
CA SER A 19 -24.76 -5.55 -14.13
C SER A 19 -23.37 -4.95 -13.94
N LEU A 20 -22.31 -5.59 -14.40
CA LEU A 20 -20.95 -5.10 -14.36
C LEU A 20 -20.73 -3.91 -15.30
N LEU A 21 -21.31 -3.93 -16.52
CA LEU A 21 -21.27 -2.79 -17.45
C LEU A 21 -21.92 -1.54 -16.86
N ARG A 22 -23.03 -1.68 -16.12
CA ARG A 22 -23.66 -0.56 -15.42
C ARG A 22 -22.81 0.03 -14.29
N ARG A 23 -21.81 -0.73 -13.82
CA ARG A 23 -20.82 -0.30 -12.78
C ARG A 23 -19.51 0.16 -13.42
N ASP A 24 -19.46 0.33 -14.73
CA ASP A 24 -18.28 0.71 -15.50
C ASP A 24 -17.09 -0.28 -15.35
N ASP A 25 -17.42 -1.58 -15.25
CA ASP A 25 -16.43 -2.68 -15.16
C ASP A 25 -16.50 -3.58 -16.42
N PRO A 26 -15.99 -3.11 -17.56
CA PRO A 26 -16.07 -3.87 -18.82
C PRO A 26 -15.16 -5.11 -18.83
N ILE A 27 -14.09 -5.13 -18.04
CA ILE A 27 -13.15 -6.27 -17.98
C ILE A 27 -13.85 -7.50 -17.41
N ARG A 28 -14.46 -7.39 -16.21
CA ARG A 28 -15.21 -8.49 -15.61
C ARG A 28 -16.52 -8.79 -16.36
N ALA A 29 -17.10 -7.79 -17.01
CA ALA A 29 -18.26 -7.99 -17.86
C ALA A 29 -17.94 -8.89 -19.06
N LEU A 30 -16.81 -8.66 -19.73
CA LEU A 30 -16.31 -9.50 -20.81
C LEU A 30 -16.07 -10.94 -20.35
N GLU A 31 -15.47 -11.15 -19.18
CA GLU A 31 -15.25 -12.48 -18.59
C GLU A 31 -16.59 -13.22 -18.39
N SER A 32 -17.58 -12.53 -17.80
CA SER A 32 -18.90 -13.10 -17.57
C SER A 32 -19.64 -13.39 -18.89
N LEU A 33 -19.56 -12.49 -19.87
CA LEU A 33 -20.18 -12.68 -21.18
C LEU A 33 -19.55 -13.87 -21.93
N MET A 34 -18.22 -13.96 -21.97
CA MET A 34 -17.52 -15.09 -22.60
C MET A 34 -17.89 -16.42 -21.94
N THR A 35 -17.98 -16.46 -20.60
CA THR A 35 -18.45 -17.65 -19.87
C THR A 35 -19.90 -18.02 -20.27
N GLY A 36 -20.77 -17.02 -20.40
CA GLY A 36 -22.13 -17.24 -20.87
C GLY A 36 -22.20 -17.81 -22.30
N ILE A 37 -21.35 -17.31 -23.21
CA ILE A 37 -21.23 -17.79 -24.59
C ILE A 37 -20.67 -19.22 -24.63
N ASP A 38 -19.70 -19.56 -23.77
CA ASP A 38 -19.15 -20.93 -23.71
C ASP A 38 -20.19 -21.97 -23.27
N LEU A 39 -21.10 -21.57 -22.41
CA LEU A 39 -22.20 -22.43 -21.94
C LEU A 39 -23.40 -22.45 -22.91
N TYR A 40 -23.39 -21.56 -23.91
CA TYR A 40 -24.47 -21.47 -24.90
C TYR A 40 -24.24 -22.48 -26.03
N GLU A 41 -25.13 -23.46 -26.11
CA GLU A 41 -25.11 -24.46 -27.14
C GLU A 41 -26.39 -24.31 -28.06
N PRO A 42 -26.31 -23.48 -29.11
CA PRO A 42 -27.51 -23.15 -29.93
C PRO A 42 -28.16 -24.37 -30.58
N SER A 43 -27.37 -25.42 -30.86
CA SER A 43 -27.89 -26.66 -31.44
C SER A 43 -28.80 -27.47 -30.50
N LYS A 44 -28.71 -27.24 -29.19
CA LYS A 44 -29.54 -27.90 -28.17
C LYS A 44 -30.81 -27.12 -27.84
N LEU A 45 -31.00 -25.92 -28.40
CA LEU A 45 -32.13 -25.04 -28.09
C LEU A 45 -33.14 -25.03 -29.24
N LEU A 46 -34.42 -25.01 -28.88
CA LEU A 46 -35.51 -24.83 -29.82
C LEU A 46 -35.80 -23.35 -30.08
N GLY A 47 -36.47 -23.05 -31.21
CA GLY A 47 -36.65 -21.73 -31.81
C GLY A 47 -36.78 -20.55 -30.82
N LYS A 48 -37.79 -20.61 -29.91
CA LYS A 48 -38.01 -19.50 -28.95
C LYS A 48 -36.83 -19.29 -27.98
N ALA A 49 -36.34 -20.37 -27.37
CA ALA A 49 -35.23 -20.28 -26.41
C ALA A 49 -33.92 -19.83 -27.08
N ARG A 50 -33.68 -20.27 -28.31
CA ARG A 50 -32.54 -19.81 -29.10
C ARG A 50 -32.63 -18.31 -29.39
N PHE A 51 -33.80 -17.83 -29.80
CA PHE A 51 -34.05 -16.40 -30.03
C PHE A 51 -33.85 -15.56 -28.76
N GLU A 52 -34.40 -16.00 -27.62
CA GLU A 52 -34.22 -15.32 -26.34
C GLU A 52 -32.75 -15.19 -25.96
N ALA A 53 -31.96 -16.26 -26.09
CA ALA A 53 -30.53 -16.22 -25.80
C ALA A 53 -29.77 -15.23 -26.72
N THR A 54 -30.11 -15.24 -28.01
CA THR A 54 -29.51 -14.32 -28.99
C THR A 54 -29.78 -12.86 -28.63
N VAL A 55 -31.04 -12.53 -28.28
CA VAL A 55 -31.40 -11.16 -27.85
C VAL A 55 -30.62 -10.75 -26.62
N LEU A 56 -30.47 -11.63 -25.61
CA LEU A 56 -29.70 -11.33 -24.41
C LEU A 56 -28.21 -11.03 -24.70
N ILE A 57 -27.61 -11.80 -25.62
CA ILE A 57 -26.22 -11.58 -26.05
C ILE A 57 -26.12 -10.25 -26.80
N GLU A 58 -27.03 -9.99 -27.74
CA GLU A 58 -27.05 -8.77 -28.56
C GLU A 58 -27.17 -7.52 -27.69
N GLU A 59 -28.11 -7.50 -26.74
CA GLU A 59 -28.26 -6.39 -25.79
C GLU A 59 -27.00 -6.15 -24.95
N CYS A 60 -26.33 -7.23 -24.50
CA CYS A 60 -25.09 -7.13 -23.76
C CYS A 60 -23.96 -6.53 -24.63
N ILE A 61 -23.87 -6.93 -25.90
CA ILE A 61 -22.91 -6.36 -26.87
C ILE A 61 -23.19 -4.88 -27.13
N GLN A 62 -24.48 -4.50 -27.25
CA GLN A 62 -24.85 -3.09 -27.42
C GLN A 62 -24.44 -2.24 -26.19
N GLU A 63 -24.65 -2.76 -24.98
CA GLU A 63 -24.19 -2.08 -23.75
C GLU A 63 -22.65 -2.01 -23.69
N LEU A 64 -21.94 -3.09 -24.10
CA LEU A 64 -20.49 -3.13 -24.18
C LEU A 64 -19.93 -2.09 -25.17
N ASN A 65 -20.59 -1.95 -26.34
CA ASN A 65 -20.24 -0.93 -27.33
C ASN A 65 -20.43 0.53 -26.83
N ARG A 66 -21.22 0.73 -25.78
CA ARG A 66 -21.40 2.06 -25.16
C ARG A 66 -20.29 2.42 -24.18
N GLN A 67 -19.54 1.43 -23.69
CA GLN A 67 -18.46 1.64 -22.75
C GLN A 67 -17.33 2.46 -23.38
N LYS A 68 -16.91 3.52 -22.71
CA LYS A 68 -15.85 4.42 -23.22
C LYS A 68 -14.56 3.66 -23.52
N GLN A 69 -14.11 2.83 -22.58
CA GLN A 69 -12.85 2.08 -22.72
C GLN A 69 -12.86 1.15 -23.93
N VAL A 70 -14.01 0.51 -24.22
CA VAL A 70 -14.19 -0.38 -25.37
C VAL A 70 -14.17 0.44 -26.66
N LYS A 71 -14.89 1.56 -26.71
CA LYS A 71 -14.89 2.48 -27.86
C LYS A 71 -13.49 2.99 -28.18
N ASP A 72 -12.80 3.52 -27.18
CA ASP A 72 -11.46 4.08 -27.34
C ASP A 72 -10.49 3.01 -27.92
N PHE A 73 -10.56 1.78 -27.39
CA PHE A 73 -9.76 0.67 -27.90
C PHE A 73 -10.12 0.34 -29.37
N LEU A 74 -11.41 0.14 -29.68
CA LEU A 74 -11.85 -0.22 -31.03
C LEU A 74 -11.49 0.86 -32.05
N GLN A 75 -11.60 2.13 -31.68
CA GLN A 75 -11.21 3.26 -32.53
C GLN A 75 -9.69 3.28 -32.77
N SER A 76 -8.89 2.99 -31.74
CA SER A 76 -7.44 2.96 -31.86
C SER A 76 -6.94 1.88 -32.82
N VAL A 77 -7.61 0.70 -32.82
CA VAL A 77 -7.22 -0.43 -33.69
C VAL A 77 -7.74 -0.28 -35.12
N SER A 78 -9.01 0.12 -35.28
CA SER A 78 -9.66 0.20 -36.59
C SER A 78 -9.42 1.50 -37.35
N LYS A 79 -8.89 2.55 -36.64
CA LYS A 79 -8.78 3.93 -37.14
C LYS A 79 -10.12 4.50 -37.66
N SER A 80 -11.25 3.98 -37.15
CA SER A 80 -12.61 4.36 -37.55
C SER A 80 -13.41 4.80 -36.33
N GLU A 81 -14.01 5.98 -36.39
CA GLU A 81 -14.88 6.50 -35.31
C GLU A 81 -16.16 5.64 -35.09
N LYS A 82 -16.55 4.84 -36.11
CA LYS A 82 -17.74 3.98 -36.08
C LYS A 82 -17.44 2.53 -35.71
N ALA A 83 -16.23 2.26 -35.23
CA ALA A 83 -15.84 0.92 -34.83
C ALA A 83 -16.72 0.40 -33.68
N SER A 84 -17.27 -0.78 -33.85
CA SER A 84 -18.11 -1.46 -32.86
C SER A 84 -17.95 -2.96 -32.95
N ILE A 85 -18.26 -3.67 -31.87
CA ILE A 85 -18.36 -5.12 -31.85
C ILE A 85 -19.65 -5.48 -32.63
N ALA A 86 -19.52 -6.17 -33.77
CA ALA A 86 -20.63 -6.70 -34.50
C ALA A 86 -20.94 -8.12 -34.01
N TYR A 87 -22.21 -8.43 -33.87
CA TYR A 87 -22.69 -9.78 -33.58
C TYR A 87 -23.88 -10.11 -34.48
N ALA A 88 -23.85 -11.29 -35.05
CA ALA A 88 -24.99 -11.86 -35.78
C ALA A 88 -25.32 -13.24 -35.18
N PRO A 89 -26.60 -13.58 -35.09
CA PRO A 89 -27.03 -14.88 -34.58
C PRO A 89 -26.39 -16.04 -35.35
N GLY A 90 -25.78 -16.99 -34.64
CA GLY A 90 -25.05 -18.12 -35.21
C GLY A 90 -23.55 -17.85 -35.44
N GLU A 91 -23.07 -16.66 -35.19
CA GLU A 91 -21.65 -16.30 -35.31
C GLU A 91 -20.91 -16.24 -33.95
N GLU A 92 -21.41 -16.95 -32.94
CA GLU A 92 -20.80 -16.97 -31.57
C GLU A 92 -19.33 -17.41 -31.61
N GLY A 93 -18.99 -18.30 -32.55
CA GLY A 93 -17.62 -18.75 -32.77
C GLY A 93 -16.66 -17.64 -33.22
N LYS A 94 -17.14 -16.57 -33.87
CA LYS A 94 -16.36 -15.40 -34.28
C LYS A 94 -16.34 -14.32 -33.19
N LEU A 95 -17.45 -14.24 -32.44
CA LEU A 95 -17.61 -13.25 -31.39
C LEU A 95 -16.59 -13.45 -30.23
N LYS A 96 -16.47 -14.69 -29.75
CA LYS A 96 -15.60 -14.99 -28.60
C LYS A 96 -14.14 -14.62 -28.79
N PRO A 97 -13.46 -14.95 -29.93
CA PRO A 97 -12.09 -14.51 -30.17
C PRO A 97 -11.95 -12.99 -30.14
N MET A 98 -12.91 -12.25 -30.66
CA MET A 98 -12.92 -10.79 -30.65
C MET A 98 -13.07 -10.25 -29.21
N LEU A 99 -14.00 -10.78 -28.43
CA LEU A 99 -14.16 -10.42 -27.02
C LEU A 99 -12.89 -10.72 -26.21
N LEU A 100 -12.21 -11.83 -26.50
CA LEU A 100 -10.95 -12.19 -25.85
C LEU A 100 -9.83 -11.19 -26.16
N ILE A 101 -9.73 -10.71 -27.40
CA ILE A 101 -8.76 -9.68 -27.80
C ILE A 101 -9.04 -8.39 -27.04
N ILE A 102 -10.29 -7.94 -27.02
CA ILE A 102 -10.70 -6.73 -26.29
C ILE A 102 -10.41 -6.88 -24.81
N HIS A 103 -10.77 -8.00 -24.21
CA HIS A 103 -10.52 -8.27 -22.80
C HIS A 103 -9.02 -8.20 -22.44
N LYS A 104 -8.16 -8.86 -23.23
CA LYS A 104 -6.71 -8.80 -23.03
C LYS A 104 -6.18 -7.38 -23.16
N ALA A 105 -6.62 -6.65 -24.17
CA ALA A 105 -6.19 -5.27 -24.39
C ALA A 105 -6.62 -4.33 -23.26
N LEU A 106 -7.87 -4.42 -22.81
CA LEU A 106 -8.34 -3.60 -21.68
C LEU A 106 -7.59 -3.93 -20.38
N LYS A 107 -7.33 -5.21 -20.10
CA LYS A 107 -6.48 -5.61 -18.96
C LYS A 107 -5.07 -5.02 -19.04
N GLU A 108 -4.47 -5.01 -20.22
CA GLU A 108 -3.13 -4.45 -20.41
C GLU A 108 -3.09 -2.93 -20.26
N ILE A 109 -4.11 -2.23 -20.80
CA ILE A 109 -4.29 -0.79 -20.63
C ILE A 109 -4.45 -0.45 -19.14
N ASP A 110 -5.28 -1.19 -18.42
CA ASP A 110 -5.50 -0.95 -16.99
C ASP A 110 -4.24 -1.21 -16.15
N ALA A 111 -3.54 -2.32 -16.44
CA ALA A 111 -2.26 -2.64 -15.81
C ALA A 111 -1.16 -1.61 -16.14
N SER A 112 -1.15 -1.04 -17.36
CA SER A 112 -0.20 0.00 -17.74
C SER A 112 -0.47 1.32 -17.01
N LYS A 113 -1.75 1.71 -16.86
CA LYS A 113 -2.14 2.89 -16.08
C LYS A 113 -1.76 2.76 -14.62
N LEU A 114 -1.98 1.58 -14.02
CA LEU A 114 -1.58 1.32 -12.63
C LEU A 114 -0.05 1.42 -12.46
N ARG A 115 0.71 0.85 -13.39
CA ARG A 115 2.18 0.97 -13.38
C ARG A 115 2.63 2.41 -13.49
N GLN A 116 2.07 3.17 -14.43
CA GLN A 116 2.40 4.58 -14.62
C GLN A 116 2.06 5.41 -13.37
N ALA A 117 0.88 5.21 -12.77
CA ALA A 117 0.49 5.90 -11.54
C ALA A 117 1.46 5.58 -10.37
N GLU A 118 1.91 4.33 -10.25
CA GLU A 118 2.89 3.94 -9.23
C GLU A 118 4.27 4.54 -9.51
N GLU A 119 4.71 4.58 -10.77
CA GLU A 119 5.96 5.24 -11.17
C GLU A 119 5.92 6.74 -10.87
N GLU A 120 4.85 7.44 -11.21
CA GLU A 120 4.65 8.86 -10.89
C GLU A 120 4.66 9.10 -9.38
N ARG A 121 4.00 8.21 -8.61
CA ARG A 121 3.99 8.25 -7.16
C ARG A 121 5.40 8.07 -6.56
N GLN A 122 6.19 7.12 -7.07
CA GLN A 122 7.56 6.90 -6.64
C GLN A 122 8.48 8.07 -7.02
N GLN A 123 8.33 8.62 -8.24
CA GLN A 123 9.08 9.81 -8.67
C GLN A 123 8.77 11.01 -7.78
N ARG A 124 7.49 11.24 -7.43
CA ARG A 124 7.10 12.32 -6.52
C ARG A 124 7.70 12.14 -5.12
N LYS A 125 7.65 10.92 -4.58
CA LYS A 125 8.26 10.59 -3.29
C LYS A 125 9.75 10.89 -3.27
N GLU A 126 10.48 10.42 -4.30
CA GLU A 126 11.91 10.66 -4.42
C GLU A 126 12.23 12.13 -4.63
N HIS A 127 11.45 12.85 -5.43
CA HIS A 127 11.61 14.30 -5.63
C HIS A 127 11.48 15.07 -4.31
N LEU A 128 10.47 14.77 -3.49
CA LEU A 128 10.29 15.40 -2.17
C LEU A 128 11.45 15.11 -1.23
N ARG A 129 11.93 13.86 -1.21
CA ARG A 129 13.12 13.45 -0.44
C ARG A 129 14.34 14.25 -0.84
N GLN A 130 14.68 14.27 -2.13
CA GLN A 130 15.84 14.96 -2.63
C GLN A 130 15.76 16.47 -2.40
N LYS A 131 14.58 17.05 -2.60
CA LYS A 131 14.34 18.47 -2.32
C LYS A 131 14.61 18.81 -0.85
N GLY A 132 14.12 17.98 0.09
CA GLY A 132 14.38 18.15 1.52
C GLY A 132 15.86 18.06 1.84
N LEU A 133 16.54 17.02 1.35
CA LEU A 133 17.98 16.82 1.56
C LEU A 133 18.82 17.96 0.98
N THR A 134 18.52 18.42 -0.23
CA THR A 134 19.23 19.54 -0.87
C THR A 134 19.13 20.82 -0.04
N TYR A 135 17.95 21.13 0.49
CA TYR A 135 17.80 22.29 1.36
C TYR A 135 18.58 22.14 2.67
N LEU A 136 18.57 20.95 3.30
CA LEU A 136 19.34 20.70 4.52
C LEU A 136 20.86 20.81 4.28
N GLN A 137 21.34 20.32 3.13
CA GLN A 137 22.75 20.42 2.73
C GLN A 137 23.21 21.85 2.45
N ASN A 138 22.28 22.72 2.04
CA ASN A 138 22.54 24.15 1.79
C ASN A 138 22.23 25.03 3.02
N ASP A 139 22.17 24.46 4.22
CA ASP A 139 21.86 25.14 5.49
C ASP A 139 20.48 25.87 5.49
N ASP A 140 19.59 25.53 4.55
CA ASP A 140 18.21 26.01 4.54
C ASP A 140 17.29 25.06 5.33
N GLY A 141 17.49 25.03 6.63
CA GLY A 141 16.72 24.17 7.55
C GLY A 141 15.20 24.35 7.44
N PRO A 142 14.66 25.60 7.40
CA PRO A 142 13.21 25.80 7.30
C PRO A 142 12.59 25.16 6.06
N ARG A 143 13.20 25.34 4.87
CA ARG A 143 12.70 24.72 3.63
C ARG A 143 12.92 23.22 3.59
N GLY A 144 14.06 22.75 4.16
CA GLY A 144 14.35 21.31 4.28
C GLY A 144 13.31 20.60 5.12
N LYS A 145 13.00 21.12 6.31
CA LYS A 145 11.96 20.59 7.20
C LYS A 145 10.57 20.63 6.54
N ALA A 146 10.22 21.74 5.88
CA ALA A 146 8.93 21.84 5.20
C ALA A 146 8.77 20.78 4.09
N ALA A 147 9.81 20.56 3.27
CA ALA A 147 9.77 19.56 2.21
C ALA A 147 9.67 18.12 2.77
N LEU A 148 10.40 17.83 3.86
CA LEU A 148 10.34 16.52 4.53
C LEU A 148 9.00 16.31 5.25
N ARG A 149 8.36 17.38 5.76
CA ARG A 149 7.01 17.30 6.35
C ARG A 149 5.96 16.95 5.28
N VAL A 150 6.02 17.54 4.10
CA VAL A 150 5.18 17.13 2.96
C VAL A 150 5.39 15.66 2.59
N LEU A 151 6.65 15.19 2.61
CA LEU A 151 6.95 13.77 2.40
C LEU A 151 6.32 12.88 3.47
N ALA A 152 6.34 13.30 4.74
CA ALA A 152 5.68 12.58 5.82
C ALA A 152 4.16 12.56 5.68
N ASP A 153 3.55 13.69 5.32
CA ASP A 153 2.09 13.83 5.16
C ASP A 153 1.57 12.91 4.02
N GLU A 154 2.30 12.84 2.89
CA GLU A 154 1.88 12.04 1.74
C GLU A 154 2.26 10.54 1.86
N TYR A 155 3.36 10.21 2.51
CA TYR A 155 3.95 8.86 2.50
C TYR A 155 4.28 8.30 3.89
N GLY A 156 4.00 9.01 4.96
CA GLY A 156 4.35 8.60 6.33
C GLY A 156 3.70 7.30 6.81
N THR A 157 2.61 6.88 6.16
CA THR A 157 1.99 5.56 6.38
C THR A 157 2.76 4.40 5.74
N GLU A 158 3.76 4.68 4.91
CA GLU A 158 4.68 3.67 4.40
C GLU A 158 5.79 3.43 5.43
N ARG A 159 6.02 2.15 5.73
CA ARG A 159 7.05 1.77 6.70
C ARG A 159 8.43 2.28 6.28
N GLY A 160 9.15 2.86 7.23
CA GLY A 160 10.51 3.37 7.04
C GLY A 160 10.60 4.86 6.67
N ILE A 161 9.57 5.45 6.06
CA ILE A 161 9.61 6.87 5.62
C ILE A 161 9.86 7.81 6.80
N LEU A 162 9.10 7.67 7.90
CA LEU A 162 9.28 8.53 9.07
C LEU A 162 10.64 8.35 9.74
N VAL A 163 11.16 7.11 9.75
CA VAL A 163 12.52 6.82 10.27
C VAL A 163 13.59 7.47 9.40
N ASP A 164 13.45 7.40 8.09
CA ASP A 164 14.38 8.04 7.17
C ASP A 164 14.38 9.56 7.35
N ILE A 165 13.19 10.17 7.44
CA ILE A 165 13.04 11.62 7.69
C ILE A 165 13.70 11.99 9.03
N GLY A 166 13.43 11.26 10.10
CA GLY A 166 14.07 11.44 11.40
C GLY A 166 15.59 11.40 11.27
N GLY A 167 16.13 10.41 10.54
CA GLY A 167 17.58 10.28 10.31
C GLY A 167 18.19 11.42 9.50
N TYR A 168 17.47 12.00 8.55
CA TYR A 168 17.95 13.18 7.80
C TYR A 168 18.01 14.42 8.68
N LEU A 169 16.99 14.64 9.50
CA LEU A 169 16.92 15.76 10.43
C LEU A 169 17.93 15.63 11.58
N GLU A 170 18.12 14.43 12.13
CA GLU A 170 19.12 14.14 13.13
C GLU A 170 20.53 14.48 12.62
N LYS A 171 20.89 14.03 11.42
CA LYS A 171 22.19 14.34 10.80
C LYS A 171 22.38 15.83 10.53
N ALA A 172 21.30 16.56 10.25
CA ALA A 172 21.33 18.01 10.07
C ALA A 172 21.26 18.80 11.40
N GLY A 173 21.23 18.11 12.55
CA GLY A 173 21.20 18.74 13.87
C GLY A 173 19.83 19.17 14.36
N PHE A 174 18.76 18.90 13.64
CA PHE A 174 17.37 19.23 14.02
C PHE A 174 16.78 18.13 14.92
N LEU A 175 17.36 17.96 16.11
CA LEU A 175 17.08 16.82 16.99
C LEU A 175 15.63 16.79 17.50
N PHE A 176 14.99 17.93 17.76
CA PHE A 176 13.58 17.98 18.18
C PHE A 176 12.64 17.51 17.05
N ASP A 177 12.86 18.01 15.82
CA ASP A 177 12.07 17.59 14.67
C ASP A 177 12.30 16.10 14.35
N ALA A 178 13.55 15.62 14.49
CA ALA A 178 13.88 14.20 14.31
C ALA A 178 13.16 13.31 15.32
N LEU A 179 13.16 13.71 16.59
CA LEU A 179 12.49 13.01 17.68
C LEU A 179 10.98 12.88 17.41
N GLU A 180 10.33 13.96 16.94
CA GLU A 180 8.92 13.94 16.58
C GLU A 180 8.62 12.84 15.55
N PHE A 181 9.38 12.75 14.44
CA PHE A 181 9.18 11.74 13.40
C PHE A 181 9.50 10.32 13.89
N TYR A 182 10.50 10.12 14.70
CA TYR A 182 10.79 8.82 15.29
C TYR A 182 9.66 8.36 16.22
N LEU A 183 9.11 9.25 17.05
CA LEU A 183 7.98 8.94 17.93
C LEU A 183 6.73 8.58 17.12
N GLN A 184 6.41 9.34 16.06
CA GLN A 184 5.33 8.99 15.13
C GLN A 184 5.54 7.62 14.51
N SER A 185 6.79 7.29 14.12
CA SER A 185 7.11 5.96 13.58
C SER A 185 6.89 4.85 14.60
N ILE A 186 7.24 5.07 15.89
CA ILE A 186 7.02 4.11 16.98
C ILE A 186 5.51 3.83 17.17
N GLU A 187 4.67 4.85 17.03
CA GLU A 187 3.22 4.70 17.16
C GLU A 187 2.61 3.92 15.99
N LEU A 188 2.99 4.26 14.76
CA LEU A 188 2.45 3.62 13.56
C LEU A 188 3.06 2.22 13.31
N PHE A 189 4.33 2.05 13.64
CA PHE A 189 5.10 0.84 13.37
C PHE A 189 5.84 0.34 14.63
N PRO A 190 5.15 -0.20 15.64
CA PRO A 190 5.77 -0.57 16.94
C PRO A 190 6.90 -1.61 16.85
N LYS A 191 7.07 -2.27 15.71
CA LYS A 191 8.16 -3.23 15.45
C LYS A 191 9.33 -2.63 14.63
N GLU A 192 9.37 -1.32 14.45
CA GLU A 192 10.44 -0.61 13.73
C GLU A 192 11.57 -0.24 14.70
N SER A 193 12.54 -1.14 14.89
CA SER A 193 13.61 -0.98 15.89
C SER A 193 14.45 0.29 15.70
N LYS A 194 14.69 0.71 14.45
CA LYS A 194 15.46 1.92 14.14
C LYS A 194 14.80 3.19 14.70
N ALA A 195 13.46 3.23 14.74
CA ALA A 195 12.74 4.35 15.31
C ALA A 195 13.04 4.53 16.81
N TYR A 196 13.10 3.43 17.55
CA TYR A 196 13.45 3.46 18.98
C TYR A 196 14.89 3.91 19.21
N THR A 197 15.82 3.45 18.39
CA THR A 197 17.23 3.87 18.49
C THR A 197 17.37 5.36 18.22
N GLY A 198 16.77 5.87 17.13
CA GLY A 198 16.82 7.29 16.79
C GLY A 198 16.12 8.15 17.84
N ALA A 199 14.90 7.78 18.26
CA ALA A 199 14.17 8.50 19.30
C ALA A 199 14.95 8.57 20.63
N ALA A 200 15.52 7.43 21.05
CA ALA A 200 16.30 7.36 22.28
C ALA A 200 17.57 8.23 22.19
N ASN A 201 18.31 8.20 21.09
CA ASN A 201 19.49 9.03 20.89
C ASN A 201 19.14 10.53 20.93
N CYS A 202 18.10 10.93 20.21
CA CYS A 202 17.62 12.31 20.22
C CYS A 202 17.20 12.74 21.63
N ALA A 203 16.37 11.95 22.32
CA ALA A 203 15.86 12.25 23.64
C ALA A 203 16.98 12.36 24.68
N MET A 204 17.95 11.45 24.67
CA MET A 204 19.14 11.51 25.57
C MET A 204 20.00 12.74 25.29
N THR A 205 20.22 13.09 24.03
CA THR A 205 21.04 14.26 23.65
C THR A 205 20.34 15.56 24.01
N LEU A 206 19.03 15.64 23.83
CA LEU A 206 18.19 16.80 24.20
C LEU A 206 17.93 16.90 25.71
N ARG A 207 18.33 15.88 26.49
CA ARG A 207 18.02 15.71 27.91
C ARG A 207 16.53 15.62 28.23
N GLU A 208 15.75 15.13 27.29
CA GLU A 208 14.33 14.83 27.46
C GLU A 208 14.15 13.48 28.19
N ALA A 209 14.41 13.53 29.51
CA ALA A 209 14.55 12.33 30.36
C ALA A 209 13.31 11.45 30.36
N GLU A 210 12.13 12.05 30.48
CA GLU A 210 10.85 11.32 30.52
C GLU A 210 10.55 10.64 29.16
N VAL A 211 10.85 11.34 28.06
CA VAL A 211 10.70 10.78 26.71
C VAL A 211 11.66 9.59 26.50
N ALA A 212 12.92 9.73 26.94
CA ALA A 212 13.90 8.65 26.86
C ALA A 212 13.43 7.41 27.66
N VAL A 213 12.91 7.61 28.88
CA VAL A 213 12.35 6.54 29.72
C VAL A 213 11.19 5.84 29.01
N ASP A 214 10.25 6.58 28.42
CA ASP A 214 9.11 6.02 27.70
C ASP A 214 9.56 5.20 26.48
N VAL A 215 10.47 5.75 25.68
CA VAL A 215 11.02 5.09 24.49
C VAL A 215 11.73 3.78 24.85
N TYR A 216 12.63 3.77 25.84
CA TYR A 216 13.32 2.55 26.25
C TYR A 216 12.36 1.52 26.89
N THR A 217 11.38 1.98 27.65
CA THR A 217 10.35 1.10 28.23
C THR A 217 9.53 0.42 27.14
N LYS A 218 9.07 1.18 26.14
CA LYS A 218 8.38 0.64 24.96
C LYS A 218 9.27 -0.32 24.15
N ALA A 219 10.56 0.00 24.03
CA ALA A 219 11.53 -0.88 23.36
C ALA A 219 11.65 -2.24 24.07
N LEU A 220 11.81 -2.25 25.41
CA LEU A 220 11.86 -3.49 26.19
C LEU A 220 10.57 -4.30 26.08
N LYS A 221 9.41 -3.64 26.02
CA LYS A 221 8.12 -4.30 25.82
C LYS A 221 8.00 -4.96 24.46
N ASN A 222 8.49 -4.29 23.40
CA ASN A 222 8.30 -4.74 22.01
C ASN A 222 9.37 -5.73 21.53
N PHE A 223 10.61 -5.63 22.06
CA PHE A 223 11.77 -6.43 21.60
C PHE A 223 12.35 -7.35 22.68
N GLY A 224 11.86 -7.26 23.91
CA GLY A 224 12.35 -8.06 25.03
C GLY A 224 13.42 -7.35 25.86
N LYS A 225 13.80 -8.00 26.97
CA LYS A 225 14.75 -7.46 27.94
C LYS A 225 16.20 -7.62 27.45
N HIS A 226 16.66 -6.68 26.66
CA HIS A 226 18.03 -6.65 26.18
C HIS A 226 18.94 -5.88 27.17
N PRO A 227 20.11 -6.42 27.58
CA PRO A 227 20.97 -5.79 28.61
C PRO A 227 21.34 -4.35 28.31
N ILE A 228 21.75 -4.04 27.08
CA ILE A 228 22.14 -2.67 26.69
C ILE A 228 20.93 -1.71 26.78
N THR A 229 19.73 -2.17 26.42
CA THR A 229 18.52 -1.34 26.52
C THR A 229 18.15 -1.09 27.98
N MET A 230 18.32 -2.08 28.86
CA MET A 230 18.12 -1.89 30.33
C MET A 230 19.12 -0.94 30.91
N LEU A 231 20.40 -1.00 30.54
CA LEU A 231 21.42 -0.06 30.94
C LEU A 231 21.10 1.38 30.52
N ASN A 232 20.69 1.56 29.26
CA ASN A 232 20.30 2.86 28.75
C ASN A 232 19.02 3.40 29.43
N LEU A 233 18.07 2.53 29.77
CA LEU A 233 16.92 2.90 30.59
C LEU A 233 17.32 3.33 32.00
N ALA A 234 18.32 2.67 32.62
CA ALA A 234 18.88 3.09 33.88
C ALA A 234 19.49 4.51 33.80
N LYS A 235 20.25 4.80 32.74
CA LYS A 235 20.77 6.13 32.47
C LYS A 235 19.69 7.19 32.29
N ALA A 236 18.61 6.84 31.57
CA ALA A 236 17.46 7.72 31.40
C ALA A 236 16.75 8.00 32.72
N TYR A 237 16.58 7.00 33.60
CA TYR A 237 16.05 7.21 34.94
C TYR A 237 16.95 8.09 35.81
N LEU A 238 18.28 7.98 35.71
CA LEU A 238 19.19 8.90 36.38
C LEU A 238 19.01 10.35 35.93
N MET A 239 18.87 10.52 34.61
CA MET A 239 18.61 11.84 34.04
C MET A 239 17.25 12.41 34.51
N ALA A 240 16.26 11.53 34.75
CA ALA A 240 14.98 11.86 35.36
C ALA A 240 15.00 11.99 36.90
N ASN A 241 16.17 11.98 37.53
CA ASN A 241 16.38 12.00 38.98
C ASN A 241 15.67 10.85 39.76
N ASN A 242 15.39 9.73 39.10
CA ASN A 242 14.80 8.55 39.71
C ASN A 242 15.89 7.50 40.02
N ARG A 243 16.60 7.69 41.12
CA ARG A 243 17.74 6.85 41.52
C ARG A 243 17.34 5.40 41.77
N ASP A 244 16.18 5.16 42.38
CA ASP A 244 15.72 3.81 42.74
C ASP A 244 15.49 2.95 41.50
N LYS A 245 14.77 3.48 40.50
CA LYS A 245 14.56 2.78 39.22
C LYS A 245 15.84 2.66 38.41
N ALA A 246 16.71 3.66 38.46
CA ALA A 246 18.01 3.59 37.82
C ALA A 246 18.83 2.42 38.36
N PHE A 247 18.89 2.25 39.70
CA PHE A 247 19.55 1.12 40.35
C PHE A 247 18.93 -0.21 39.93
N GLU A 248 17.59 -0.33 39.99
CA GLU A 248 16.87 -1.55 39.58
C GLU A 248 17.27 -2.01 38.17
N TYR A 249 17.23 -1.10 37.20
CA TYR A 249 17.55 -1.43 35.81
C TYR A 249 19.04 -1.63 35.55
N ALA A 250 19.94 -0.90 36.25
CA ALA A 250 21.37 -1.14 36.18
C ALA A 250 21.74 -2.52 36.72
N LEU A 251 21.17 -2.92 37.85
CA LEU A 251 21.37 -4.25 38.44
C LEU A 251 20.80 -5.35 37.54
N ALA A 252 19.62 -5.12 36.93
CA ALA A 252 19.04 -6.05 35.99
C ALA A 252 19.90 -6.22 34.72
N ALA A 253 20.48 -5.14 34.21
CA ALA A 253 21.40 -5.18 33.08
C ALA A 253 22.68 -5.94 33.40
N ALA A 254 23.30 -5.66 34.56
CA ALA A 254 24.51 -6.35 35.04
C ALA A 254 24.28 -7.85 35.27
N LYS A 255 23.12 -8.25 35.80
CA LYS A 255 22.74 -9.65 35.96
C LYS A 255 22.51 -10.36 34.61
N ALA A 256 21.94 -9.68 33.63
CA ALA A 256 21.68 -10.24 32.32
C ALA A 256 22.94 -10.36 31.44
N ASP A 257 23.89 -9.44 31.62
CA ASP A 257 25.21 -9.48 30.99
C ASP A 257 26.30 -9.13 32.03
N PRO A 258 26.84 -10.15 32.72
CA PRO A 258 27.91 -9.93 33.72
C PRO A 258 29.22 -9.43 33.14
N THR A 259 29.40 -9.44 31.83
CA THR A 259 30.62 -8.92 31.19
C THR A 259 30.54 -7.43 30.90
N ASN A 260 29.37 -6.82 31.04
CA ASN A 260 29.15 -5.40 30.84
C ASN A 260 29.64 -4.61 32.08
N GLU A 261 30.86 -4.09 32.00
CA GLU A 261 31.50 -3.32 33.11
C GLU A 261 30.69 -2.07 33.46
N GLU A 262 30.19 -1.33 32.47
CA GLU A 262 29.42 -0.11 32.69
C GLU A 262 28.12 -0.36 33.49
N ALA A 263 27.43 -1.49 33.22
CA ALA A 263 26.23 -1.85 33.97
C ALA A 263 26.55 -2.18 35.45
N ARG A 264 27.67 -2.89 35.68
CA ARG A 264 28.13 -3.22 37.05
C ARG A 264 28.55 -1.96 37.83
N GLU A 265 29.41 -1.13 37.24
CA GLU A 265 29.86 0.12 37.87
C GLU A 265 28.68 1.05 38.18
N LEU A 266 27.69 1.12 37.27
CA LEU A 266 26.52 1.94 37.52
C LEU A 266 25.66 1.39 38.66
N ALA A 267 25.47 0.09 38.75
CA ALA A 267 24.75 -0.56 39.85
C ALA A 267 25.46 -0.34 41.18
N ASP A 268 26.78 -0.57 41.23
CA ASP A 268 27.59 -0.37 42.46
C ASP A 268 27.59 1.09 42.96
N ARG A 269 27.61 2.05 42.04
CA ARG A 269 27.56 3.48 42.39
C ARG A 269 26.19 3.92 42.92
N LEU A 270 25.11 3.19 42.56
CA LEU A 270 23.75 3.53 42.94
C LEU A 270 23.25 2.77 44.19
N SER A 271 23.96 1.69 44.57
CA SER A 271 23.67 0.83 45.75
C SER A 271 23.69 1.54 47.11
#